data_cff3292735cbf3c75a3cfdc161c429d9
#
_entry.id   cff3292735cbf3c75a3cfdc161c429d9
#
_cell.length_a   1.000
_cell.length_b   1.000
_cell.length_c   1.000
_cell.angle_alpha   90.00
_cell.angle_beta   90.00
_cell.angle_gamma   90.00
#
_symmetry.space_group_name_H-M   'P 1'
#
loop_
_entity.id
_entity.type
_entity.pdbx_description
1 polymer ?
#
loop_
_entity_poly.entity_id
_entity_poly.type
_entity_poly.pdbx_seq_one_letter_code
_entity_poly.pdbx_strand_id
1 'polypeptide(L)'
;VRRYGWTIGGVMAGCLLAGCSALPGLAGKASPPASPRASTTATPAASDAPVAARAVTDQEAAAILADYVKRNNAANKARSAELLAGYEGGSSFTIDKAAYTSSRRLGKTVTYQPFGYTRPAFHVPAAGRQPWFLATAHWRRGTTTAKEPTYLLFARQGDGWRQMYSPDAFDGTTADDLPEIAVGASGLATEVAPTDSTGLLMSPADFAEKYAAHLAGKGGAADKSLFAADRITTQAASTRIRMNQYAHSTATARPAGRYPSYTLRTADGGALTFTTIERTLRYDVRPGPERNYVFQKDSGILRGKYYTYMTVTDLFQVVARIPPKKAGPDQVKVIASYSGLVAGDGR
;
A
#
# COMPACT_ATOMS: atom_id res chain seq x y z
N VAL A 1 6.55 7.33 -13.31
CA VAL A 1 5.11 7.16 -13.21
C VAL A 1 4.64 7.40 -11.78
N ARG A 2 5.44 7.06 -10.76
CA ARG A 2 5.06 7.05 -9.34
C ARG A 2 4.71 8.39 -8.69
N ARG A 3 4.93 9.54 -9.31
CA ARG A 3 4.47 10.84 -8.79
C ARG A 3 3.82 11.75 -9.82
N TYR A 4 3.41 11.20 -10.93
CA TYR A 4 2.24 11.79 -11.55
C TYR A 4 1.02 11.15 -10.89
N GLY A 5 0.89 11.41 -9.59
CA GLY A 5 -0.32 11.11 -8.88
C GLY A 5 -1.46 11.68 -9.69
N TRP A 6 -2.30 10.82 -10.15
CA TRP A 6 -3.59 11.17 -10.68
C TRP A 6 -4.40 11.72 -9.50
N THR A 7 -4.05 12.96 -9.12
CA THR A 7 -4.93 13.74 -8.28
C THR A 7 -6.14 14.04 -9.13
N ILE A 8 -7.20 13.29 -8.91
CA ILE A 8 -8.55 13.76 -9.21
C ILE A 8 -8.66 15.07 -8.44
N GLY A 9 -8.69 16.19 -9.16
CA GLY A 9 -8.49 17.54 -8.67
C GLY A 9 -9.19 17.82 -7.34
N GLY A 10 -8.42 18.09 -6.33
CA GLY A 10 -8.81 18.71 -5.08
C GLY A 10 -8.20 20.10 -5.03
N VAL A 11 -9.05 21.10 -4.93
CA VAL A 11 -8.72 22.53 -4.75
C VAL A 11 -8.01 22.69 -3.41
N MET A 12 -6.82 23.27 -3.40
CA MET A 12 -6.15 23.79 -2.23
C MET A 12 -6.93 24.96 -1.65
N ALA A 13 -7.32 24.85 -0.38
CA ALA A 13 -7.61 26.01 0.46
C ALA A 13 -6.61 25.95 1.61
N GLY A 14 -5.66 26.87 1.61
CA GLY A 14 -4.71 27.04 2.70
C GLY A 14 -5.37 27.71 3.91
N CYS A 15 -4.97 27.29 5.09
CA CYS A 15 -5.02 28.12 6.28
C CYS A 15 -3.75 27.91 7.09
N LEU A 16 -2.95 28.96 7.14
CA LEU A 16 -1.87 29.19 8.09
C LEU A 16 -2.47 29.50 9.47
N LEU A 17 -1.98 28.86 10.52
CA LEU A 17 -1.92 29.49 11.83
C LEU A 17 -0.72 28.90 12.62
N ALA A 18 0.14 29.84 13.00
CA ALA A 18 1.28 29.67 13.87
C ALA A 18 0.86 29.60 15.34
N GLY A 19 1.62 28.87 16.15
CA GLY A 19 1.49 28.91 17.61
C GLY A 19 2.66 28.25 18.29
N CYS A 20 3.66 29.06 18.68
CA CYS A 20 4.74 28.69 19.59
C CYS A 20 4.20 28.52 21.02
N SER A 21 4.74 27.57 21.79
CA SER A 21 5.03 27.81 23.21
C SER A 21 5.96 26.75 23.80
N ALA A 22 6.82 27.24 24.68
CA ALA A 22 8.05 26.75 25.24
C ALA A 22 7.90 25.69 26.36
N LEU A 23 9.04 25.04 26.60
CA LEU A 23 9.45 24.21 27.73
C LEU A 23 9.31 24.93 29.10
N PRO A 24 9.38 24.23 30.29
CA PRO A 24 10.66 23.72 30.79
C PRO A 24 10.62 22.36 31.53
N GLY A 25 11.82 21.80 31.64
CA GLY A 25 12.32 20.68 32.27
C GLY A 25 12.20 20.54 33.78
N LEU A 26 12.50 19.33 34.27
CA LEU A 26 13.05 19.09 35.61
C LEU A 26 13.78 17.76 35.69
N ALA A 27 14.95 17.80 36.28
CA ALA A 27 15.85 16.70 36.56
C ALA A 27 15.41 15.88 37.78
N GLY A 28 15.80 14.60 37.85
CA GLY A 28 15.52 13.79 39.02
C GLY A 28 16.21 12.44 39.08
N LYS A 29 17.44 12.42 39.62
CA LYS A 29 18.07 11.42 40.52
C LYS A 29 18.21 9.96 40.13
N ALA A 30 19.47 9.58 40.03
CA ALA A 30 20.01 8.20 40.06
C ALA A 30 19.85 7.54 41.44
N SER A 31 19.68 6.24 41.48
CA SER A 31 19.86 5.38 42.65
C SER A 31 20.71 4.14 42.30
N PRO A 32 21.47 3.59 43.26
CA PRO A 32 22.65 2.77 42.98
C PRO A 32 22.41 1.27 42.75
N PRO A 33 23.44 0.51 42.34
CA PRO A 33 23.30 -0.86 41.85
C PRO A 33 23.26 -1.91 43.00
N ALA A 34 22.41 -2.91 42.83
CA ALA A 34 22.38 -4.11 43.65
C ALA A 34 23.31 -5.20 43.06
N SER A 35 24.11 -5.80 43.93
CA SER A 35 25.07 -6.88 43.63
C SER A 35 24.42 -8.18 43.14
N PRO A 36 25.18 -9.02 42.42
CA PRO A 36 24.67 -10.19 41.73
C PRO A 36 24.53 -11.39 42.67
N ARG A 37 23.34 -12.01 42.61
CA ARG A 37 23.12 -13.34 43.23
C ARG A 37 23.38 -14.42 42.16
N ALA A 38 24.34 -15.28 42.43
CA ALA A 38 24.65 -16.43 41.58
C ALA A 38 23.43 -17.35 41.41
N SER A 39 23.03 -17.55 40.19
CA SER A 39 22.02 -18.55 39.80
C SER A 39 22.70 -19.62 38.96
N THR A 40 22.56 -20.84 39.43
CA THR A 40 23.01 -22.08 38.83
C THR A 40 22.60 -22.22 37.37
N THR A 41 23.59 -22.45 36.51
CA THR A 41 23.46 -22.68 35.07
C THR A 41 22.77 -24.05 34.84
N ALA A 42 21.50 -24.02 34.48
CA ALA A 42 20.90 -25.15 33.77
C ALA A 42 21.24 -24.97 32.27
N THR A 43 22.02 -25.87 31.72
CA THR A 43 22.29 -25.98 30.29
C THR A 43 20.97 -26.24 29.56
N PRO A 44 20.49 -25.33 28.68
CA PRO A 44 19.34 -25.67 27.86
C PRO A 44 19.76 -26.74 26.85
N ALA A 45 19.05 -27.86 26.82
CA ALA A 45 19.14 -28.81 25.73
C ALA A 45 18.87 -28.05 24.42
N ALA A 46 19.85 -28.00 23.53
CA ALA A 46 19.68 -27.42 22.20
C ALA A 46 18.60 -28.23 21.48
N SER A 47 17.45 -27.58 21.22
CA SER A 47 16.43 -28.13 20.34
C SER A 47 16.99 -28.09 18.93
N ASP A 48 17.31 -29.26 18.33
CA ASP A 48 17.73 -29.44 16.94
C ASP A 48 16.60 -29.19 15.92
N ALA A 49 15.73 -28.20 16.17
CA ALA A 49 14.80 -27.75 15.16
C ALA A 49 15.60 -27.05 14.05
N PRO A 50 15.42 -27.44 12.77
CA PRO A 50 16.12 -26.80 11.67
C PRO A 50 15.86 -25.30 11.70
N VAL A 51 16.93 -24.51 11.78
CA VAL A 51 16.84 -23.05 11.71
C VAL A 51 16.20 -22.70 10.38
N ALA A 52 15.04 -22.03 10.43
CA ALA A 52 14.32 -21.62 9.22
C ALA A 52 15.25 -20.78 8.34
N ALA A 53 15.43 -21.20 7.08
CA ALA A 53 16.30 -20.51 6.15
C ALA A 53 15.74 -19.11 5.82
N ARG A 54 16.61 -18.12 5.76
CA ARG A 54 16.29 -16.76 5.34
C ARG A 54 16.10 -16.72 3.83
N ALA A 55 15.08 -16.01 3.34
CA ALA A 55 14.80 -15.91 1.90
C ALA A 55 15.91 -15.15 1.14
N VAL A 56 16.47 -14.11 1.75
CA VAL A 56 17.59 -13.29 1.26
C VAL A 56 18.35 -12.70 2.45
N THR A 57 19.62 -12.39 2.27
CA THR A 57 20.38 -11.54 3.19
C THR A 57 20.02 -10.05 2.98
N ASP A 58 20.35 -9.19 3.93
CA ASP A 58 20.14 -7.75 3.79
C ASP A 58 20.97 -7.16 2.63
N GLN A 59 22.18 -7.71 2.40
CA GLN A 59 23.02 -7.31 1.26
C GLN A 59 22.38 -7.68 -0.08
N GLU A 60 21.83 -8.88 -0.21
CA GLU A 60 21.11 -9.31 -1.41
C GLU A 60 19.83 -8.48 -1.61
N ALA A 61 19.05 -8.23 -0.54
CA ALA A 61 17.86 -7.37 -0.60
C ALA A 61 18.19 -5.93 -1.06
N ALA A 62 19.31 -5.38 -0.58
CA ALA A 62 19.81 -4.08 -1.03
C ALA A 62 20.21 -4.09 -2.51
N ALA A 63 20.85 -5.15 -2.99
CA ALA A 63 21.22 -5.31 -4.39
C ALA A 63 19.98 -5.46 -5.28
N ILE A 64 18.95 -6.20 -4.85
CA ILE A 64 17.67 -6.35 -5.55
C ILE A 64 16.95 -5.00 -5.65
N LEU A 65 16.91 -4.22 -4.56
CA LEU A 65 16.33 -2.87 -4.55
C LEU A 65 17.08 -1.94 -5.51
N ALA A 66 18.41 -1.98 -5.54
CA ALA A 66 19.22 -1.16 -6.42
C ALA A 66 19.00 -1.52 -7.91
N ASP A 67 18.95 -2.82 -8.24
CA ASP A 67 18.62 -3.30 -9.59
C ASP A 67 17.20 -2.87 -10.02
N TYR A 68 16.22 -3.03 -9.12
CA TYR A 68 14.86 -2.52 -9.35
C TYR A 68 14.87 -1.03 -9.70
N VAL A 69 15.55 -0.18 -8.93
CA VAL A 69 15.62 1.27 -9.19
C VAL A 69 16.21 1.55 -10.57
N LYS A 70 17.31 0.89 -10.93
CA LYS A 70 17.96 1.05 -12.23
C LYS A 70 17.01 0.67 -13.38
N ARG A 71 16.39 -0.48 -13.30
CA ARG A 71 15.50 -1.02 -14.34
C ARG A 71 14.20 -0.23 -14.44
N ASN A 72 13.62 0.18 -13.30
CA ASN A 72 12.41 1.01 -13.26
C ASN A 72 12.68 2.40 -13.90
N ASN A 73 13.82 3.02 -13.61
CA ASN A 73 14.21 4.26 -14.26
C ASN A 73 14.31 4.11 -15.79
N ALA A 74 14.89 3.01 -16.27
CA ALA A 74 14.99 2.74 -17.71
C ALA A 74 13.60 2.53 -18.35
N ALA A 75 12.74 1.72 -17.73
CA ALA A 75 11.38 1.46 -18.21
C ALA A 75 10.51 2.73 -18.21
N ASN A 76 10.60 3.54 -17.16
CA ASN A 76 9.88 4.82 -17.05
C ASN A 76 10.32 5.81 -18.14
N LYS A 77 11.63 5.92 -18.39
CA LYS A 77 12.17 6.76 -19.45
C LYS A 77 11.66 6.33 -20.83
N ALA A 78 11.66 5.03 -21.09
CA ALA A 78 11.19 4.44 -22.36
C ALA A 78 9.66 4.28 -22.42
N ARG A 79 8.95 4.32 -21.29
CA ARG A 79 7.53 3.93 -21.15
C ARG A 79 7.26 2.54 -21.72
N SER A 80 8.16 1.61 -21.46
CA SER A 80 8.14 0.27 -22.02
C SER A 80 7.54 -0.73 -21.02
N ALA A 81 6.38 -1.31 -21.38
CA ALA A 81 5.77 -2.39 -20.61
C ALA A 81 6.58 -3.70 -20.69
N GLU A 82 7.37 -3.89 -21.73
CA GLU A 82 8.29 -5.01 -21.88
C GLU A 82 9.42 -4.95 -20.86
N LEU A 83 10.04 -3.77 -20.71
CA LEU A 83 11.06 -3.56 -19.68
C LEU A 83 10.45 -3.73 -18.26
N LEU A 84 9.21 -3.27 -18.03
CA LEU A 84 8.52 -3.48 -16.75
C LEU A 84 8.42 -4.97 -16.40
N ALA A 85 7.98 -5.81 -17.34
CA ALA A 85 7.78 -7.24 -17.13
C ALA A 85 9.03 -7.97 -16.63
N GLY A 86 10.22 -7.40 -16.86
CA GLY A 86 11.48 -7.94 -16.41
C GLY A 86 11.73 -7.84 -14.90
N TYR A 87 11.04 -6.94 -14.17
CA TYR A 87 11.31 -6.67 -12.75
C TYR A 87 10.06 -6.33 -11.92
N GLU A 88 8.91 -6.11 -12.54
CA GLU A 88 7.63 -5.97 -11.86
C GLU A 88 6.75 -7.20 -12.06
N GLY A 89 5.91 -7.46 -11.07
CA GLY A 89 4.93 -8.52 -11.09
C GLY A 89 3.61 -8.08 -10.45
N GLY A 90 2.66 -9.00 -10.43
CA GLY A 90 1.39 -8.80 -9.75
C GLY A 90 0.62 -7.55 -10.19
N SER A 91 0.06 -6.88 -9.22
CA SER A 91 -0.73 -5.65 -9.43
C SER A 91 0.12 -4.43 -9.77
N SER A 92 1.39 -4.36 -9.34
CA SER A 92 2.30 -3.28 -9.75
C SER A 92 2.46 -3.24 -11.26
N PHE A 93 2.81 -4.39 -11.86
CA PHE A 93 2.96 -4.49 -13.31
C PHE A 93 1.67 -4.09 -14.06
N THR A 94 0.50 -4.53 -13.57
CA THR A 94 -0.78 -4.22 -14.21
C THR A 94 -1.09 -2.73 -14.17
N ILE A 95 -0.86 -2.08 -13.03
CA ILE A 95 -1.11 -0.65 -12.84
C ILE A 95 -0.15 0.17 -13.71
N ASP A 96 1.14 -0.13 -13.69
CA ASP A 96 2.15 0.65 -14.42
C ASP A 96 2.07 0.45 -15.93
N LYS A 97 1.78 -0.77 -16.39
CA LYS A 97 1.48 -1.05 -17.80
C LYS A 97 0.29 -0.22 -18.31
N ALA A 98 -0.78 -0.15 -17.52
CA ALA A 98 -1.95 0.66 -17.85
C ALA A 98 -1.61 2.16 -17.87
N ALA A 99 -0.82 2.64 -16.92
CA ALA A 99 -0.35 4.02 -16.87
C ALA A 99 0.51 4.39 -18.08
N TYR A 100 1.43 3.52 -18.52
CA TYR A 100 2.22 3.73 -19.74
C TYR A 100 1.34 3.75 -20.99
N THR A 101 0.37 2.84 -21.08
CA THR A 101 -0.59 2.81 -22.18
C THR A 101 -1.40 4.11 -22.24
N SER A 102 -1.92 4.54 -21.08
CA SER A 102 -2.64 5.81 -20.96
C SER A 102 -1.78 7.01 -21.40
N SER A 103 -0.56 7.08 -20.89
CA SER A 103 0.37 8.18 -21.19
C SER A 103 0.71 8.27 -22.68
N ARG A 104 0.97 7.13 -23.33
CA ARG A 104 1.23 7.08 -24.78
C ARG A 104 0.02 7.54 -25.59
N ARG A 105 -1.18 7.06 -25.26
CA ARG A 105 -2.42 7.42 -25.97
C ARG A 105 -2.79 8.90 -25.81
N LEU A 106 -2.37 9.53 -24.72
CA LEU A 106 -2.57 10.96 -24.48
C LEU A 106 -1.51 11.83 -25.17
N GLY A 107 -0.48 11.24 -25.78
CA GLY A 107 0.62 11.98 -26.39
C GLY A 107 1.39 12.86 -25.38
N LYS A 108 1.33 12.55 -24.08
CA LYS A 108 2.00 13.36 -23.06
C LYS A 108 3.51 13.28 -23.22
N THR A 109 4.11 14.40 -23.55
CA THR A 109 5.58 14.56 -23.55
C THR A 109 5.98 14.97 -22.12
N VAL A 110 6.76 14.15 -21.45
CA VAL A 110 7.23 14.45 -20.11
C VAL A 110 8.73 14.23 -20.08
N THR A 111 9.48 15.24 -19.66
CA THR A 111 10.89 15.07 -19.35
C THR A 111 11.01 14.12 -18.16
N TYR A 112 11.60 12.95 -18.41
CA TYR A 112 11.79 11.98 -17.36
C TYR A 112 12.93 12.41 -16.43
N GLN A 113 12.64 12.38 -15.12
CA GLN A 113 13.63 12.60 -14.08
C GLN A 113 13.82 11.31 -13.30
N PRO A 114 15.04 10.77 -13.18
CA PRO A 114 15.30 9.56 -12.43
C PRO A 114 15.00 9.76 -10.94
N PHE A 115 14.66 8.65 -10.30
CA PHE A 115 14.40 8.60 -8.86
C PHE A 115 15.24 7.49 -8.20
N GLY A 116 15.28 7.50 -6.89
CA GLY A 116 15.88 6.46 -6.07
C GLY A 116 15.17 6.35 -4.72
N TYR A 117 15.72 5.51 -3.86
CA TYR A 117 15.28 5.34 -2.48
C TYR A 117 16.44 5.58 -1.52
N THR A 118 16.13 6.08 -0.34
CA THR A 118 17.09 6.31 0.75
C THR A 118 16.60 5.66 2.02
N ARG A 119 17.51 5.37 2.95
CA ARG A 119 17.22 4.75 4.26
C ARG A 119 16.40 3.47 4.13
N PRO A 120 16.85 2.47 3.35
CA PRO A 120 16.13 1.22 3.26
C PRO A 120 16.25 0.42 4.57
N ALA A 121 15.12 -0.17 5.00
CA ALA A 121 15.08 -1.20 6.03
C ALA A 121 14.44 -2.44 5.41
N PHE A 122 14.96 -3.63 5.74
CA PHE A 122 14.53 -4.89 5.15
C PHE A 122 13.90 -5.80 6.20
N HIS A 123 12.74 -6.36 5.88
CA HIS A 123 12.00 -7.29 6.72
C HIS A 123 11.83 -8.58 5.91
N VAL A 124 12.58 -9.61 6.31
CA VAL A 124 12.70 -10.87 5.58
C VAL A 124 12.05 -11.97 6.40
N PRO A 125 10.94 -12.58 5.95
CA PRO A 125 10.39 -13.76 6.62
C PRO A 125 11.20 -15.01 6.33
N ALA A 126 10.86 -16.12 7.00
CA ALA A 126 11.39 -17.42 6.67
C ALA A 126 11.10 -17.78 5.21
N ALA A 127 12.04 -18.48 4.56
CA ALA A 127 11.85 -18.93 3.19
C ALA A 127 10.71 -19.95 3.12
N GLY A 128 9.58 -19.54 2.53
CA GLY A 128 8.42 -20.39 2.23
C GLY A 128 8.44 -20.89 0.79
N ARG A 129 7.28 -21.40 0.32
CA ARG A 129 7.13 -21.86 -1.08
C ARG A 129 7.42 -20.75 -2.10
N GLN A 130 7.10 -19.53 -1.78
CA GLN A 130 7.38 -18.34 -2.59
C GLN A 130 8.18 -17.37 -1.72
N PRO A 131 9.51 -17.36 -1.82
CA PRO A 131 10.33 -16.42 -1.06
C PRO A 131 9.97 -14.97 -1.37
N TRP A 132 9.91 -14.13 -0.33
CA TRP A 132 9.62 -12.71 -0.44
C TRP A 132 10.28 -11.89 0.66
N PHE A 133 10.34 -10.59 0.49
CA PHE A 133 10.74 -9.64 1.53
C PHE A 133 10.07 -8.30 1.34
N LEU A 134 9.97 -7.55 2.41
CA LEU A 134 9.53 -6.16 2.42
C LEU A 134 10.73 -5.24 2.60
N ALA A 135 10.86 -4.23 1.75
CA ALA A 135 11.72 -3.09 1.97
C ALA A 135 10.87 -1.86 2.28
N THR A 136 11.17 -1.15 3.35
CA THR A 136 10.64 0.20 3.59
C THR A 136 11.73 1.20 3.27
N ALA A 137 11.43 2.23 2.50
CA ALA A 137 12.44 3.21 2.09
C ALA A 137 11.79 4.56 1.73
N HIS A 138 12.56 5.64 1.80
CA HIS A 138 12.05 6.97 1.43
C HIS A 138 12.40 7.27 -0.02
N TRP A 139 11.38 7.55 -0.82
CA TRP A 139 11.53 7.94 -2.21
C TRP A 139 12.32 9.26 -2.33
N ARG A 140 13.24 9.35 -3.31
CA ARG A 140 14.07 10.52 -3.56
C ARG A 140 14.13 10.85 -5.06
N ARG A 141 14.00 12.15 -5.38
CA ARG A 141 14.25 12.68 -6.72
C ARG A 141 15.09 13.95 -6.62
N GLY A 142 16.28 13.95 -7.20
CA GLY A 142 17.25 15.02 -7.02
C GLY A 142 17.55 15.22 -5.53
N THR A 143 17.34 16.41 -5.02
CA THR A 143 17.53 16.78 -3.61
C THR A 143 16.28 16.55 -2.74
N THR A 144 15.12 16.30 -3.34
CA THR A 144 13.85 16.08 -2.62
C THR A 144 13.72 14.63 -2.17
N THR A 145 13.55 14.42 -0.87
CA THR A 145 13.23 13.12 -0.27
C THR A 145 11.83 13.18 0.33
N ALA A 146 11.03 12.13 0.11
CA ALA A 146 9.72 12.00 0.74
C ALA A 146 9.86 11.86 2.26
N LYS A 147 8.95 12.47 3.01
CA LYS A 147 8.91 12.33 4.47
C LYS A 147 8.39 10.96 4.87
N GLU A 148 7.33 10.53 4.21
CA GLU A 148 6.67 9.25 4.43
C GLU A 148 7.39 8.14 3.66
N PRO A 149 7.42 6.90 4.19
CA PRO A 149 8.05 5.77 3.50
C PRO A 149 7.21 5.24 2.34
N THR A 150 7.90 4.58 1.41
CA THR A 150 7.32 3.67 0.43
C THR A 150 7.52 2.24 0.90
N TYR A 151 6.50 1.42 0.83
CA TYR A 151 6.56 -0.01 1.08
C TYR A 151 6.80 -0.76 -0.23
N LEU A 152 7.95 -1.41 -0.35
CA LEU A 152 8.38 -2.12 -1.55
C LEU A 152 8.45 -3.61 -1.25
N LEU A 153 7.46 -4.38 -1.71
CA LEU A 153 7.45 -5.81 -1.51
C LEU A 153 7.96 -6.52 -2.76
N PHE A 154 8.95 -7.37 -2.56
CA PHE A 154 9.57 -8.20 -3.59
C PHE A 154 9.25 -9.66 -3.34
N ALA A 155 8.86 -10.40 -4.39
CA ALA A 155 8.69 -11.84 -4.32
C ALA A 155 9.41 -12.53 -5.48
N ARG A 156 9.86 -13.76 -5.25
CA ARG A 156 10.52 -14.55 -6.28
C ARG A 156 9.48 -15.12 -7.25
N GLN A 157 9.66 -14.86 -8.55
CA GLN A 157 8.84 -15.42 -9.62
C GLN A 157 9.75 -16.02 -10.69
N GLY A 158 9.67 -17.35 -10.88
CA GLY A 158 10.66 -18.07 -11.66
C GLY A 158 12.05 -17.90 -11.05
N ASP A 159 13.00 -17.51 -11.86
CA ASP A 159 14.42 -17.31 -11.50
C ASP A 159 14.74 -15.91 -10.99
N GLY A 160 13.77 -14.99 -11.00
CA GLY A 160 14.02 -13.59 -10.68
C GLY A 160 13.14 -13.03 -9.57
N TRP A 161 13.63 -11.95 -8.97
CA TRP A 161 12.84 -11.15 -8.04
C TRP A 161 11.97 -10.15 -8.82
N ARG A 162 10.72 -10.00 -8.38
CA ARG A 162 9.76 -9.03 -8.93
C ARG A 162 9.21 -8.16 -7.83
N GLN A 163 9.12 -6.88 -8.08
CA GLN A 163 8.41 -5.94 -7.21
C GLN A 163 6.90 -6.14 -7.40
N MET A 164 6.24 -6.57 -6.34
CA MET A 164 4.81 -6.94 -6.34
C MET A 164 3.92 -5.81 -5.84
N TYR A 165 4.39 -5.08 -4.81
CA TYR A 165 3.69 -3.97 -4.18
C TYR A 165 4.63 -2.79 -4.00
N SER A 166 4.09 -1.59 -4.19
CA SER A 166 4.87 -0.37 -4.03
C SER A 166 4.04 0.82 -3.53
N PRO A 167 3.15 0.65 -2.56
CA PRO A 167 2.36 1.75 -2.02
C PRO A 167 3.23 2.74 -1.25
N ASP A 168 2.91 4.04 -1.44
CA ASP A 168 3.45 5.11 -0.61
C ASP A 168 2.55 5.29 0.61
N ALA A 169 3.13 5.50 1.79
CA ALA A 169 2.39 5.89 2.97
C ALA A 169 1.68 7.23 2.73
N PHE A 170 0.54 7.43 3.36
CA PHE A 170 -0.24 8.66 3.18
C PHE A 170 0.49 9.86 3.78
N ASP A 171 0.35 11.02 3.14
CA ASP A 171 0.83 12.29 3.67
C ASP A 171 0.24 12.52 5.07
N GLY A 172 1.10 12.86 6.03
CA GLY A 172 0.73 13.06 7.41
C GLY A 172 0.69 11.81 8.28
N THR A 173 1.07 10.64 7.73
CA THR A 173 1.32 9.44 8.54
C THR A 173 2.47 9.72 9.50
N THR A 174 2.23 9.56 10.79
CA THR A 174 3.23 9.78 11.84
C THR A 174 4.06 8.52 12.09
N ALA A 175 5.16 8.63 12.84
CA ALA A 175 5.95 7.47 13.24
C ALA A 175 5.11 6.45 14.03
N ASP A 176 4.16 6.92 14.85
CA ASP A 176 3.27 6.07 15.64
C ASP A 176 2.23 5.30 14.80
N ASP A 177 1.96 5.77 13.58
CA ASP A 177 1.10 5.07 12.63
C ASP A 177 1.84 3.98 11.84
N LEU A 178 3.18 4.03 11.82
CA LEU A 178 4.04 3.07 11.12
C LEU A 178 4.38 1.91 12.06
N PRO A 179 3.81 0.71 11.83
CA PRO A 179 4.05 -0.40 12.74
C PRO A 179 5.48 -0.93 12.63
N GLU A 180 6.10 -1.18 13.76
CA GLU A 180 7.33 -1.96 13.82
C GLU A 180 7.03 -3.43 13.50
N ILE A 181 7.84 -4.06 12.66
CA ILE A 181 7.66 -5.47 12.30
C ILE A 181 8.26 -6.37 13.38
N ALA A 182 7.49 -7.35 13.83
CA ALA A 182 7.95 -8.34 14.78
C ALA A 182 9.03 -9.23 14.17
N VAL A 183 10.14 -9.34 14.87
CA VAL A 183 11.29 -10.19 14.49
C VAL A 183 11.46 -11.27 15.55
N GLY A 184 11.48 -12.52 15.11
CA GLY A 184 11.72 -13.68 15.98
C GLY A 184 13.17 -13.79 16.42
N ALA A 185 13.46 -14.79 17.28
CA ALA A 185 14.82 -15.05 17.80
C ALA A 185 15.85 -15.37 16.68
N SER A 186 15.39 -15.85 15.52
CA SER A 186 16.21 -16.09 14.33
C SER A 186 16.56 -14.83 13.52
N GLY A 187 16.10 -13.64 13.94
CA GLY A 187 16.25 -12.40 13.16
C GLY A 187 15.34 -12.34 11.92
N LEU A 188 14.33 -13.21 11.81
CA LEU A 188 13.37 -13.25 10.69
C LEU A 188 12.07 -12.57 11.08
N ALA A 189 11.47 -11.86 10.12
CA ALA A 189 10.13 -11.31 10.28
C ALA A 189 9.08 -12.44 10.37
N THR A 190 8.08 -12.26 11.22
CA THR A 190 7.04 -13.28 11.42
C THR A 190 5.93 -13.08 10.40
N GLU A 191 5.72 -14.06 9.53
CA GLU A 191 4.63 -14.08 8.55
C GLU A 191 3.30 -14.47 9.23
N VAL A 192 2.19 -13.90 8.74
CA VAL A 192 0.83 -14.24 9.16
C VAL A 192 0.08 -14.83 7.98
N ALA A 193 -0.49 -16.03 8.16
CA ALA A 193 -1.29 -16.66 7.11
C ALA A 193 -2.56 -15.84 6.81
N PRO A 194 -3.07 -15.85 5.57
CA PRO A 194 -4.23 -15.04 5.18
C PRO A 194 -5.48 -15.26 6.03
N THR A 195 -5.70 -16.48 6.51
CA THR A 195 -6.86 -16.86 7.33
C THR A 195 -6.58 -16.87 8.82
N ASP A 196 -5.35 -16.60 9.26
CA ASP A 196 -4.99 -16.56 10.67
C ASP A 196 -5.48 -15.27 11.33
N SER A 197 -6.39 -15.42 12.29
CA SER A 197 -6.91 -14.32 13.12
C SER A 197 -6.38 -14.36 14.56
N THR A 198 -5.41 -15.24 14.85
CA THR A 198 -4.90 -15.45 16.21
C THR A 198 -4.32 -14.16 16.78
N GLY A 199 -4.95 -13.66 17.84
CA GLY A 199 -4.57 -12.41 18.51
C GLY A 199 -4.85 -11.13 17.70
N LEU A 200 -5.49 -11.20 16.53
CA LEU A 200 -5.86 -10.07 15.68
C LEU A 200 -7.33 -9.69 15.79
N LEU A 201 -7.65 -8.44 15.53
CA LEU A 201 -9.05 -7.98 15.42
C LEU A 201 -9.81 -8.76 14.34
N MET A 202 -9.15 -9.07 13.23
CA MET A 202 -9.67 -9.91 12.15
C MET A 202 -8.51 -10.54 11.37
N SER A 203 -8.80 -11.58 10.58
CA SER A 203 -7.80 -12.15 9.68
C SER A 203 -7.46 -11.19 8.51
N PRO A 204 -6.28 -11.33 7.87
CA PRO A 204 -5.94 -10.58 6.66
C PRO A 204 -6.95 -10.78 5.51
N ALA A 205 -7.51 -11.97 5.37
CA ALA A 205 -8.52 -12.28 4.36
C ALA A 205 -9.85 -11.57 4.65
N ASP A 206 -10.32 -11.61 5.92
CA ASP A 206 -11.53 -10.89 6.34
C ASP A 206 -11.38 -9.38 6.15
N PHE A 207 -10.18 -8.85 6.45
CA PHE A 207 -9.87 -7.44 6.16
C PHE A 207 -10.08 -7.13 4.69
N ALA A 208 -9.49 -7.93 3.78
CA ALA A 208 -9.56 -7.67 2.35
C ALA A 208 -11.02 -7.65 1.85
N GLU A 209 -11.85 -8.61 2.27
CA GLU A 209 -13.27 -8.69 1.91
C GLU A 209 -14.09 -7.52 2.47
N LYS A 210 -13.97 -7.26 3.77
CA LYS A 210 -14.72 -6.18 4.44
C LYS A 210 -14.31 -4.81 3.95
N TYR A 211 -13.01 -4.58 3.72
CA TYR A 211 -12.52 -3.32 3.19
C TYR A 211 -12.95 -3.10 1.73
N ALA A 212 -12.96 -4.15 0.90
CA ALA A 212 -13.52 -4.06 -0.45
C ALA A 212 -15.00 -3.63 -0.43
N ALA A 213 -15.83 -4.24 0.44
CA ALA A 213 -17.23 -3.84 0.62
C ALA A 213 -17.33 -2.36 1.07
N HIS A 214 -16.49 -1.95 2.03
CA HIS A 214 -16.43 -0.56 2.51
C HIS A 214 -16.07 0.43 1.39
N LEU A 215 -15.06 0.11 0.57
CA LEU A 215 -14.64 0.92 -0.58
C LEU A 215 -15.75 1.04 -1.64
N ALA A 216 -16.56 0.00 -1.83
CA ALA A 216 -17.74 0.04 -2.69
C ALA A 216 -18.91 0.85 -2.08
N GLY A 217 -18.77 1.32 -0.84
CA GLY A 217 -19.85 2.00 -0.11
C GLY A 217 -20.91 1.07 0.46
N LYS A 218 -20.60 -0.24 0.49
CA LYS A 218 -21.44 -1.30 1.05
C LYS A 218 -21.05 -1.58 2.51
N GLY A 219 -21.72 -2.54 3.12
CA GLY A 219 -21.53 -2.89 4.52
C GLY A 219 -22.43 -2.07 5.47
N GLY A 220 -22.80 -2.69 6.58
CA GLY A 220 -23.59 -2.07 7.66
C GLY A 220 -22.76 -1.07 8.49
N ALA A 221 -23.41 -0.39 9.42
CA ALA A 221 -22.72 0.54 10.33
C ALA A 221 -21.64 -0.18 11.16
N ALA A 222 -21.90 -1.41 11.63
CA ALA A 222 -20.95 -2.22 12.37
C ALA A 222 -19.69 -2.55 11.55
N ASP A 223 -19.82 -2.91 10.26
CA ASP A 223 -18.66 -3.17 9.40
C ASP A 223 -17.84 -1.90 9.14
N LYS A 224 -18.53 -0.77 8.96
CA LYS A 224 -17.86 0.52 8.74
C LYS A 224 -17.11 1.01 9.96
N SER A 225 -17.60 0.74 11.17
CA SER A 225 -16.94 1.11 12.43
C SER A 225 -15.63 0.34 12.68
N LEU A 226 -15.38 -0.75 11.96
CA LEU A 226 -14.12 -1.51 12.03
C LEU A 226 -12.94 -0.76 11.41
N PHE A 227 -13.20 0.26 10.59
CA PHE A 227 -12.16 0.99 9.85
C PHE A 227 -12.05 2.42 10.34
N ALA A 228 -10.84 2.87 10.61
CA ALA A 228 -10.55 4.29 10.72
C ALA A 228 -10.82 4.99 9.38
N ALA A 229 -11.20 6.26 9.44
CA ALA A 229 -11.36 7.06 8.23
C ALA A 229 -10.05 7.09 7.43
N ASP A 230 -10.12 6.80 6.13
CA ASP A 230 -8.97 6.82 5.24
C ASP A 230 -9.22 7.64 3.98
N ARG A 231 -8.12 8.00 3.32
CA ARG A 231 -8.15 8.84 2.12
C ARG A 231 -8.87 8.18 0.94
N ILE A 232 -8.75 6.85 0.77
CA ILE A 232 -9.29 6.13 -0.40
C ILE A 232 -10.82 6.12 -0.33
N THR A 233 -11.37 5.71 0.80
CA THR A 233 -12.83 5.61 1.01
C THR A 233 -13.48 6.98 1.07
N THR A 234 -12.84 7.97 1.69
CA THR A 234 -13.30 9.37 1.71
C THR A 234 -13.36 9.96 0.30
N GLN A 235 -12.32 9.74 -0.52
CA GLN A 235 -12.29 10.20 -1.90
C GLN A 235 -13.32 9.48 -2.79
N ALA A 236 -13.52 8.18 -2.56
CA ALA A 236 -14.54 7.40 -3.27
C ALA A 236 -15.95 7.94 -2.98
N ALA A 237 -16.25 8.23 -1.71
CA ALA A 237 -17.52 8.83 -1.29
C ALA A 237 -17.74 10.21 -1.91
N SER A 238 -16.75 11.10 -1.83
CA SER A 238 -16.80 12.46 -2.40
C SER A 238 -16.99 12.43 -3.92
N THR A 239 -16.32 11.50 -4.61
CA THR A 239 -16.49 11.33 -6.06
C THR A 239 -17.90 10.89 -6.41
N ARG A 240 -18.49 9.97 -5.66
CA ARG A 240 -19.87 9.50 -5.86
C ARG A 240 -20.88 10.64 -5.69
N ILE A 241 -20.74 11.46 -4.64
CA ILE A 241 -21.58 12.63 -4.41
C ILE A 241 -21.48 13.59 -5.60
N ARG A 242 -20.28 13.93 -6.04
CA ARG A 242 -20.05 14.84 -7.17
C ARG A 242 -20.62 14.31 -8.47
N MET A 243 -20.52 13.00 -8.72
CA MET A 243 -21.01 12.40 -9.96
C MET A 243 -22.53 12.23 -9.99
N ASN A 244 -23.21 12.27 -8.84
CA ASN A 244 -24.65 12.03 -8.73
C ASN A 244 -25.52 13.01 -9.56
N GLN A 245 -25.04 14.22 -9.82
CA GLN A 245 -25.74 15.17 -10.69
C GLN A 245 -25.70 14.77 -12.19
N TYR A 246 -24.69 14.01 -12.61
CA TYR A 246 -24.50 13.61 -14.01
C TYR A 246 -24.91 12.16 -14.30
N ALA A 247 -24.74 11.27 -13.33
CA ALA A 247 -24.95 9.86 -13.51
C ALA A 247 -25.41 9.18 -12.21
N HIS A 248 -26.13 8.07 -12.36
CA HIS A 248 -26.32 7.12 -11.28
C HIS A 248 -25.08 6.25 -11.17
N SER A 249 -24.41 6.25 -10.00
CA SER A 249 -23.16 5.54 -9.80
C SER A 249 -23.39 4.25 -9.02
N THR A 250 -22.95 3.12 -9.56
CA THR A 250 -22.85 1.85 -8.84
C THR A 250 -21.40 1.42 -8.69
N ALA A 251 -21.05 0.86 -7.54
CA ALA A 251 -19.73 0.36 -7.26
C ALA A 251 -19.78 -1.10 -6.83
N THR A 252 -18.85 -1.89 -7.36
CA THR A 252 -18.50 -3.21 -6.82
C THR A 252 -17.01 -3.24 -6.54
N ALA A 253 -16.62 -3.89 -5.46
CA ALA A 253 -15.22 -4.13 -5.18
C ALA A 253 -15.06 -5.50 -4.53
N ARG A 254 -13.89 -6.10 -4.74
CA ARG A 254 -13.53 -7.42 -4.22
C ARG A 254 -12.01 -7.53 -4.07
N PRO A 255 -11.50 -8.39 -3.21
CA PRO A 255 -10.09 -8.77 -3.27
C PRO A 255 -9.77 -9.32 -4.66
N ALA A 256 -8.65 -8.88 -5.23
CA ALA A 256 -8.21 -9.33 -6.55
C ALA A 256 -7.39 -10.63 -6.40
N GLY A 257 -8.06 -11.77 -6.18
CA GLY A 257 -7.47 -13.05 -5.80
C GLY A 257 -6.40 -13.62 -6.74
N ARG A 258 -6.27 -13.06 -7.97
CA ARG A 258 -5.15 -13.35 -8.89
C ARG A 258 -3.81 -12.76 -8.44
N TYR A 259 -3.80 -11.85 -7.46
CA TYR A 259 -2.60 -11.26 -6.88
C TYR A 259 -2.43 -11.74 -5.44
N PRO A 260 -1.26 -12.29 -5.07
CA PRO A 260 -1.05 -12.78 -3.72
C PRO A 260 -1.05 -11.62 -2.72
N SER A 261 -1.63 -11.86 -1.54
CA SER A 261 -1.53 -10.97 -0.38
C SER A 261 -0.38 -11.43 0.50
N TYR A 262 0.21 -10.49 1.25
CA TYR A 262 1.35 -10.74 2.15
C TYR A 262 1.08 -10.05 3.48
N THR A 263 1.47 -10.69 4.57
CA THR A 263 1.21 -10.13 5.90
C THR A 263 2.36 -10.46 6.85
N LEU A 264 2.80 -9.46 7.60
CA LEU A 264 3.79 -9.58 8.68
C LEU A 264 3.15 -9.26 10.02
N ARG A 265 3.55 -9.97 11.06
CA ARG A 265 3.22 -9.64 12.45
C ARG A 265 3.90 -8.34 12.83
N THR A 266 3.23 -7.48 13.59
CA THR A 266 3.82 -6.27 14.16
C THR A 266 4.22 -6.47 15.62
N ALA A 267 5.19 -5.70 16.11
CA ALA A 267 5.75 -5.86 17.46
C ALA A 267 4.72 -5.66 18.57
N ASP A 268 3.68 -4.89 18.33
CA ASP A 268 2.54 -4.69 19.24
C ASP A 268 1.52 -5.85 19.25
N GLY A 269 1.80 -6.92 18.48
CA GLY A 269 0.93 -8.08 18.33
C GLY A 269 -0.16 -7.94 17.26
N GLY A 270 -0.20 -6.85 16.53
CA GLY A 270 -1.03 -6.65 15.34
C GLY A 270 -0.45 -7.28 14.08
N ALA A 271 -0.91 -6.82 12.91
CA ALA A 271 -0.38 -7.23 11.62
C ALA A 271 -0.35 -6.08 10.60
N LEU A 272 0.66 -6.11 9.73
CA LEU A 272 0.77 -5.25 8.54
C LEU A 272 0.46 -6.10 7.31
N THR A 273 -0.68 -5.84 6.65
CA THR A 273 -1.14 -6.62 5.51
C THR A 273 -1.09 -5.82 4.20
N PHE A 274 -0.70 -6.51 3.13
CA PHE A 274 -0.64 -6.03 1.76
C PHE A 274 -1.66 -6.81 0.94
N THR A 275 -2.63 -6.13 0.36
CA THR A 275 -3.63 -6.75 -0.50
C THR A 275 -3.95 -5.89 -1.70
N THR A 276 -4.44 -6.50 -2.77
CA THR A 276 -4.95 -5.79 -3.95
C THR A 276 -6.45 -5.89 -4.00
N ILE A 277 -7.12 -4.74 -4.07
CA ILE A 277 -8.57 -4.64 -4.27
C ILE A 277 -8.84 -4.22 -5.71
N GLU A 278 -9.72 -4.94 -6.40
CA GLU A 278 -10.27 -4.57 -7.69
C GLU A 278 -11.62 -3.91 -7.47
N ARG A 279 -11.76 -2.68 -7.98
CA ARG A 279 -13.03 -1.94 -7.92
C ARG A 279 -13.52 -1.65 -9.33
N THR A 280 -14.81 -1.91 -9.58
CA THR A 280 -15.50 -1.49 -10.80
C THR A 280 -16.54 -0.45 -10.44
N LEU A 281 -16.47 0.70 -11.11
CA LEU A 281 -17.45 1.77 -11.04
C LEU A 281 -18.21 1.82 -12.35
N ARG A 282 -19.54 1.85 -12.29
CA ARG A 282 -20.41 2.10 -13.42
C ARG A 282 -21.17 3.39 -13.20
N TYR A 283 -21.17 4.23 -14.20
CA TYR A 283 -21.89 5.50 -14.26
C TYR A 283 -22.93 5.40 -15.37
N ASP A 284 -24.21 5.26 -15.02
CA ASP A 284 -25.32 5.33 -15.95
C ASP A 284 -25.77 6.79 -16.06
N VAL A 285 -25.64 7.37 -17.26
CA VAL A 285 -25.83 8.80 -17.50
C VAL A 285 -27.30 9.18 -17.28
N ARG A 286 -27.54 10.22 -16.49
CA ARG A 286 -28.90 10.70 -16.23
C ARG A 286 -29.50 11.42 -17.46
N PRO A 287 -30.76 11.15 -17.82
CA PRO A 287 -31.49 12.02 -18.74
C PRO A 287 -31.52 13.46 -18.25
N GLY A 288 -31.46 14.41 -19.15
CA GLY A 288 -31.51 15.83 -18.83
C GLY A 288 -32.06 16.64 -20.02
N PRO A 289 -32.40 17.92 -19.82
CA PRO A 289 -32.91 18.80 -20.87
C PRO A 289 -31.88 19.04 -21.98
N GLU A 290 -30.57 19.00 -21.62
CA GLU A 290 -29.47 18.99 -22.56
C GLU A 290 -28.88 17.59 -22.64
N ARG A 291 -28.14 17.30 -23.74
CA ARG A 291 -27.46 16.00 -23.90
C ARG A 291 -26.36 15.83 -22.84
N ASN A 292 -26.72 15.19 -21.75
CA ASN A 292 -25.81 14.91 -20.64
C ASN A 292 -24.75 13.85 -21.02
N TYR A 293 -23.58 13.86 -20.35
CA TYR A 293 -22.49 12.91 -20.57
C TYR A 293 -21.60 12.78 -19.34
N VAL A 294 -20.84 11.69 -19.28
CA VAL A 294 -19.72 11.50 -18.35
C VAL A 294 -18.42 11.30 -19.11
N PHE A 295 -17.30 11.58 -18.48
CA PHE A 295 -15.97 11.35 -19.06
C PHE A 295 -14.94 11.12 -17.95
N GLN A 296 -13.85 10.45 -18.31
CA GLN A 296 -12.70 10.28 -17.44
C GLN A 296 -11.60 11.27 -17.85
N LYS A 297 -11.37 12.27 -17.01
CA LYS A 297 -10.33 13.26 -17.26
C LYS A 297 -8.94 12.61 -17.27
N ASP A 298 -8.08 13.07 -18.18
CA ASP A 298 -6.67 12.66 -18.26
C ASP A 298 -6.44 11.14 -18.40
N SER A 299 -7.40 10.39 -18.92
CA SER A 299 -7.27 8.96 -19.19
C SER A 299 -7.04 8.68 -20.68
N GLY A 300 -5.98 7.95 -20.99
CA GLY A 300 -5.79 7.36 -22.32
C GLY A 300 -6.47 6.00 -22.47
N ILE A 301 -6.99 5.41 -21.39
CA ILE A 301 -7.76 4.15 -21.41
C ILE A 301 -9.21 4.45 -21.80
N LEU A 302 -9.83 5.41 -21.12
CA LEU A 302 -11.15 5.91 -21.42
C LEU A 302 -11.02 7.28 -22.09
N ARG A 303 -11.45 7.40 -23.33
CA ARG A 303 -11.31 8.60 -24.15
C ARG A 303 -12.66 9.08 -24.65
N GLY A 304 -12.90 10.39 -24.56
CA GLY A 304 -14.11 10.99 -25.09
C GLY A 304 -15.22 11.16 -24.05
N LYS A 305 -16.41 11.46 -24.54
CA LYS A 305 -17.64 11.64 -23.78
C LYS A 305 -18.54 10.43 -23.96
N TYR A 306 -19.09 9.94 -22.86
CA TYR A 306 -20.00 8.81 -22.83
C TYR A 306 -21.41 9.29 -22.48
N TYR A 307 -22.37 8.95 -23.29
CA TYR A 307 -23.73 9.50 -23.23
C TYR A 307 -24.74 8.51 -22.66
N THR A 308 -24.40 7.24 -22.56
CA THR A 308 -25.27 6.19 -22.00
C THR A 308 -24.71 5.69 -20.69
N TYR A 309 -23.49 5.17 -20.72
CA TYR A 309 -22.79 4.70 -19.53
C TYR A 309 -21.27 4.79 -19.70
N MET A 310 -20.58 4.77 -18.59
CA MET A 310 -19.13 4.59 -18.50
C MET A 310 -18.80 3.62 -17.37
N THR A 311 -17.97 2.63 -17.66
CA THR A 311 -17.42 1.70 -16.67
C THR A 311 -15.93 1.95 -16.47
N VAL A 312 -15.48 1.93 -15.24
CA VAL A 312 -14.08 2.15 -14.83
C VAL A 312 -13.66 1.01 -13.92
N THR A 313 -12.54 0.38 -14.22
CA THR A 313 -11.94 -0.63 -13.34
C THR A 313 -10.59 -0.11 -12.81
N ASP A 314 -10.52 0.01 -11.50
CA ASP A 314 -9.31 0.40 -10.76
C ASP A 314 -8.74 -0.79 -10.00
N LEU A 315 -7.41 -0.83 -9.88
CA LEU A 315 -6.72 -1.66 -8.90
C LEU A 315 -6.15 -0.75 -7.78
N PHE A 316 -6.33 -1.19 -6.55
CA PHE A 316 -5.77 -0.56 -5.36
C PHE A 316 -4.86 -1.57 -4.65
N GLN A 317 -3.58 -1.29 -4.59
CA GLN A 317 -2.70 -1.88 -3.59
C GLN A 317 -2.97 -1.13 -2.28
N VAL A 318 -3.32 -1.87 -1.25
CA VAL A 318 -3.66 -1.32 0.07
C VAL A 318 -2.74 -1.93 1.10
N VAL A 319 -2.17 -1.08 1.95
CA VAL A 319 -1.45 -1.50 3.15
C VAL A 319 -2.26 -1.10 4.36
N ALA A 320 -2.57 -2.07 5.21
CA ALA A 320 -3.34 -1.84 6.43
C ALA A 320 -2.66 -2.42 7.66
N ARG A 321 -2.76 -1.69 8.75
CA ARG A 321 -2.47 -2.17 10.10
C ARG A 321 -3.73 -2.76 10.69
N ILE A 322 -3.73 -4.07 10.92
CA ILE A 322 -4.77 -4.78 11.67
C ILE A 322 -4.31 -4.80 13.12
N PRO A 323 -5.04 -4.17 14.05
CA PRO A 323 -4.62 -4.12 15.45
C PRO A 323 -4.74 -5.50 16.12
N PRO A 324 -4.01 -5.72 17.24
CA PRO A 324 -4.24 -6.90 18.07
C PRO A 324 -5.65 -6.85 18.65
N LYS A 325 -6.25 -8.03 18.89
CA LYS A 325 -7.55 -8.16 19.54
C LYS A 325 -7.41 -7.80 21.01
N LYS A 326 -7.87 -6.62 21.38
CA LYS A 326 -7.93 -6.12 22.76
C LYS A 326 -9.38 -5.80 23.14
N ALA A 327 -9.64 -5.65 24.44
CA ALA A 327 -10.90 -5.06 24.89
C ALA A 327 -10.87 -3.55 24.60
N GLY A 328 -11.74 -3.08 23.71
CA GLY A 328 -11.85 -1.65 23.37
C GLY A 328 -12.11 -1.40 21.87
N PRO A 329 -12.33 -0.14 21.49
CA PRO A 329 -12.68 0.25 20.12
C PRO A 329 -11.42 0.40 19.25
N ASP A 330 -10.71 -0.69 18.99
CA ASP A 330 -9.61 -0.69 18.02
C ASP A 330 -10.16 -0.75 16.58
N GLN A 331 -9.51 -0.02 15.67
CA GLN A 331 -9.89 0.05 14.27
C GLN A 331 -8.71 -0.34 13.38
N VAL A 332 -9.03 -0.99 12.27
CA VAL A 332 -8.05 -1.20 11.19
C VAL A 332 -7.73 0.15 10.56
N LYS A 333 -6.44 0.45 10.40
CA LYS A 333 -5.97 1.67 9.72
C LYS A 333 -5.36 1.31 8.38
N VAL A 334 -5.90 1.86 7.29
CA VAL A 334 -5.22 1.87 5.99
C VAL A 334 -4.20 3.00 5.99
N ILE A 335 -2.94 2.65 5.84
CA ILE A 335 -1.81 3.58 6.02
C ILE A 335 -1.07 3.92 4.73
N ALA A 336 -1.22 3.09 3.69
CA ALA A 336 -0.56 3.34 2.42
C ALA A 336 -1.40 2.79 1.25
N SER A 337 -1.22 3.38 0.08
CA SER A 337 -1.83 2.84 -1.15
C SER A 337 -1.05 3.19 -2.40
N TYR A 338 -1.20 2.33 -3.42
CA TYR A 338 -0.85 2.60 -4.79
C TYR A 338 -1.98 2.13 -5.70
N SER A 339 -2.43 2.97 -6.62
CA SER A 339 -3.61 2.63 -7.41
C SER A 339 -3.54 3.17 -8.83
N GLY A 340 -4.30 2.55 -9.72
CA GLY A 340 -4.45 3.02 -11.08
C GLY A 340 -5.68 2.44 -11.78
N LEU A 341 -6.17 3.21 -12.75
CA LEU A 341 -7.18 2.77 -13.69
C LEU A 341 -6.54 1.79 -14.68
N VAL A 342 -7.07 0.58 -14.74
CA VAL A 342 -6.49 -0.52 -15.53
C VAL A 342 -7.35 -0.92 -16.73
N ALA A 343 -8.66 -0.70 -16.66
CA ALA A 343 -9.59 -0.97 -17.74
C ALA A 343 -10.81 -0.04 -17.67
N GLY A 344 -11.57 -0.01 -18.74
CA GLY A 344 -12.85 0.66 -18.80
C GLY A 344 -13.44 0.64 -20.21
N ASP A 345 -14.72 0.88 -20.28
CA ASP A 345 -15.51 1.01 -21.49
C ASP A 345 -16.63 2.01 -21.32
N GLY A 346 -17.36 2.31 -22.38
CA GLY A 346 -18.50 3.20 -22.31
C GLY A 346 -19.15 3.47 -23.66
N ARG A 347 -20.35 4.06 -23.61
CA ARG A 347 -21.16 4.37 -24.78
C ARG A 347 -21.83 5.72 -24.69
#